data_eb4685d7b4ad3ea429f413e9b4af4444
#
_entry.id   eb4685d7b4ad3ea429f413e9b4af4444
#
_cell.length_a   1.000
_cell.length_b   1.000
_cell.length_c   1.000
_cell.angle_alpha   90.00
_cell.angle_beta   90.00
_cell.angle_gamma   90.00
#
_symmetry.space_group_name_H-M   'P 1'
#
loop_
_entity.id
_entity.type
_entity.pdbx_description
1 polymer ?
#
loop_
_entity_poly.entity_id
_entity_poly.type
_entity_poly.pdbx_seq_one_letter_code
_entity_poly.pdbx_strand_id
1 'polypeptide(L)'
;MEATQSLVHKKFLSSVIYKNIAPILIFFVSFSVRLIYLFEFYAKSPFTGFLYLDAFRYNNWAQSIAFGIQHAIEPTFRAPFYPIFLAVIYKIFGYDLFTTRLAQMLISALSCVLIYYIAVKIFNNRVAIISSLFAAFYGPFIYWAGELLIVTLIIFLDLVMLLILLNALEKPKKLYWLLGGVVLSLSGIARPNVLIIIPWVIILIFWTSKLKETIIAKKLRFVYSLYFLVGVFVVILPVTISNYVTAKDFVLISSQGGINFYMGNNPEADGKSAQPPARVTTHGEFLDDAYLSSVALAEEDAGRQLKPSQVSNYWYARGVDFIIDQPGKWLELMGKKFAYFWTGDEVTNNEDTYYFNRFSNVLGLLMWHRIIAFPFGIICPLALVGIIISRKLWRKLLLLYGYTFLYMVSVILFFVCGRYRLPVIPILLIFAGFTVDYIIRKIKSRQYKFLAFCLVSVLVIGILVNVNIGGTTDRNRARAHIYGARAYQSIGNYQSAVKEYKEAIEIEPEDIEALHGLGIVYMDMNEFNLAEQTLKKLVGIAPSYAPAHFELGSMYVAQGKYPEAENEYETALKIDPNFERAAVWSALVYEKLGQPDKALKKWERVLQINPDNQQAKSKIEEVKQGKE
;
A
#
# COMPACT_ATOMS: atom_id res chain seq x y z
N MET A 1 -18.33 -52.54 26.68
CA MET A 1 -17.02 -51.86 26.93
C MET A 1 -16.23 -51.65 25.66
N GLU A 2 -16.07 -52.63 24.78
CA GLU A 2 -15.31 -52.52 23.51
C GLU A 2 -15.83 -51.45 22.54
N ALA A 3 -17.15 -51.32 22.36
CA ALA A 3 -17.71 -50.29 21.48
C ALA A 3 -17.45 -48.87 21.97
N THR A 4 -17.38 -48.65 23.28
CA THR A 4 -17.09 -47.36 23.89
C THR A 4 -15.59 -47.02 23.78
N GLN A 5 -14.72 -48.01 23.94
CA GLN A 5 -13.28 -47.85 23.70
C GLN A 5 -12.95 -47.59 22.22
N SER A 6 -13.60 -48.28 21.29
CA SER A 6 -13.46 -48.03 19.84
C SER A 6 -13.89 -46.61 19.44
N LEU A 7 -14.98 -46.10 20.00
CA LEU A 7 -15.46 -44.74 19.78
C LEU A 7 -14.51 -43.66 20.37
N VAL A 8 -13.94 -43.93 21.54
CA VAL A 8 -12.94 -43.04 22.17
C VAL A 8 -11.65 -43.07 21.37
N HIS A 9 -11.19 -44.23 20.92
CA HIS A 9 -9.99 -44.38 20.09
C HIS A 9 -10.15 -43.73 18.71
N LYS A 10 -11.31 -43.89 18.04
CA LYS A 10 -11.63 -43.16 16.80
C LYS A 10 -11.70 -41.65 16.99
N LYS A 11 -12.26 -41.15 18.09
CA LYS A 11 -12.25 -39.72 18.42
C LYS A 11 -10.84 -39.18 18.70
N PHE A 12 -10.01 -39.97 19.38
CA PHE A 12 -8.60 -39.58 19.67
C PHE A 12 -7.77 -39.58 18.39
N LEU A 13 -7.80 -40.63 17.57
CA LEU A 13 -7.12 -40.69 16.28
C LEU A 13 -7.59 -39.57 15.33
N SER A 14 -8.89 -39.33 15.23
CA SER A 14 -9.40 -38.22 14.41
C SER A 14 -8.89 -36.86 14.92
N SER A 15 -8.83 -36.67 16.24
CA SER A 15 -8.33 -35.40 16.79
C SER A 15 -6.83 -35.16 16.54
N VAL A 16 -6.01 -36.21 16.57
CA VAL A 16 -4.57 -36.17 16.31
C VAL A 16 -4.30 -35.96 14.81
N ILE A 17 -5.02 -36.66 13.95
CA ILE A 17 -4.94 -36.52 12.50
C ILE A 17 -5.35 -35.12 12.09
N TYR A 18 -6.49 -34.60 12.58
CA TYR A 18 -6.93 -33.21 12.26
C TYR A 18 -5.94 -32.15 12.75
N LYS A 19 -5.30 -32.31 13.91
CA LYS A 19 -4.31 -31.36 14.41
C LYS A 19 -3.04 -31.29 13.57
N ASN A 20 -2.62 -32.38 12.96
CA ASN A 20 -1.34 -32.45 12.26
C ASN A 20 -1.48 -32.31 10.74
N ILE A 21 -2.57 -32.81 10.16
CA ILE A 21 -2.80 -32.81 8.71
C ILE A 21 -3.50 -31.54 8.22
N ALA A 22 -4.47 -31.00 8.99
CA ALA A 22 -5.24 -29.85 8.56
C ALA A 22 -4.38 -28.61 8.25
N PRO A 23 -3.39 -28.20 9.08
CA PRO A 23 -2.51 -27.07 8.74
C PRO A 23 -1.72 -27.29 7.45
N ILE A 24 -1.28 -28.53 7.21
CA ILE A 24 -0.53 -28.90 6.00
C ILE A 24 -1.42 -28.77 4.77
N LEU A 25 -2.64 -29.31 4.83
CA LEU A 25 -3.60 -29.19 3.72
C LEU A 25 -3.98 -27.73 3.46
N ILE A 26 -4.20 -26.94 4.52
CA ILE A 26 -4.48 -25.49 4.41
C ILE A 26 -3.33 -24.78 3.71
N PHE A 27 -2.09 -25.10 4.08
CA PHE A 27 -0.92 -24.54 3.42
C PHE A 27 -0.92 -24.84 1.92
N PHE A 28 -1.05 -26.12 1.54
CA PHE A 28 -1.02 -26.51 0.13
C PHE A 28 -2.18 -25.94 -0.67
N VAL A 29 -3.41 -25.94 -0.14
CA VAL A 29 -4.56 -25.35 -0.81
C VAL A 29 -4.34 -23.85 -1.01
N SER A 30 -3.93 -23.11 0.04
CA SER A 30 -3.71 -21.67 -0.07
C SER A 30 -2.55 -21.32 -0.96
N PHE A 31 -1.47 -22.10 -0.95
CA PHE A 31 -0.31 -21.89 -1.82
C PHE A 31 -0.63 -22.19 -3.28
N SER A 32 -1.35 -23.29 -3.55
CA SER A 32 -1.78 -23.66 -4.91
C SER A 32 -2.64 -22.58 -5.57
N VAL A 33 -3.61 -22.01 -4.86
CA VAL A 33 -4.45 -20.93 -5.38
C VAL A 33 -3.60 -19.70 -5.73
N ARG A 34 -2.62 -19.36 -4.89
CA ARG A 34 -1.68 -18.25 -5.12
C ARG A 34 -0.74 -18.51 -6.29
N LEU A 35 -0.27 -19.74 -6.46
CA LEU A 35 0.53 -20.14 -7.61
C LEU A 35 -0.27 -20.05 -8.92
N ILE A 36 -1.52 -20.51 -8.94
CA ILE A 36 -2.38 -20.37 -10.11
C ILE A 36 -2.52 -18.90 -10.48
N TYR A 37 -2.82 -18.03 -9.50
CA TYR A 37 -2.87 -16.59 -9.71
C TYR A 37 -1.55 -16.05 -10.28
N LEU A 38 -0.41 -16.42 -9.70
CA LEU A 38 0.89 -15.95 -10.14
C LEU A 38 1.17 -16.33 -11.60
N PHE A 39 0.88 -17.56 -12.00
CA PHE A 39 1.05 -18.00 -13.37
C PHE A 39 0.08 -17.30 -14.34
N GLU A 40 -1.18 -17.12 -13.95
CA GLU A 40 -2.14 -16.34 -14.76
C GLU A 40 -1.67 -14.89 -14.95
N PHE A 41 -1.18 -14.25 -13.86
CA PHE A 41 -0.65 -12.90 -13.88
C PHE A 41 0.54 -12.77 -14.83
N TYR A 42 1.51 -13.70 -14.77
CA TYR A 42 2.66 -13.70 -15.68
C TYR A 42 2.31 -14.01 -17.12
N ALA A 43 1.26 -14.78 -17.36
CA ALA A 43 0.82 -15.11 -18.72
C ALA A 43 0.02 -13.98 -19.40
N LYS A 44 -0.68 -13.14 -18.65
CA LYS A 44 -1.68 -12.21 -19.20
C LYS A 44 -1.39 -10.73 -18.89
N SER A 45 -0.66 -10.42 -17.81
CA SER A 45 -0.52 -9.06 -17.33
C SER A 45 0.70 -8.35 -17.89
N PRO A 46 0.61 -7.08 -18.32
CA PRO A 46 1.75 -6.27 -18.70
C PRO A 46 2.57 -5.79 -17.48
N PHE A 47 2.05 -5.96 -16.26
CA PHE A 47 2.69 -5.49 -15.02
C PHE A 47 3.76 -6.43 -14.46
N THR A 48 4.12 -7.48 -15.17
CA THR A 48 5.11 -8.47 -14.68
C THR A 48 6.47 -7.84 -14.41
N GLY A 49 6.93 -6.92 -15.27
CA GLY A 49 8.18 -6.17 -15.16
C GLY A 49 7.98 -4.69 -14.83
N PHE A 50 6.76 -4.17 -14.96
CA PHE A 50 6.46 -2.75 -14.73
C PHE A 50 6.06 -2.52 -13.27
N LEU A 51 6.87 -1.72 -12.56
CA LEU A 51 6.61 -1.30 -11.18
C LEU A 51 6.31 0.19 -11.16
N TYR A 52 5.39 0.61 -10.30
CA TYR A 52 4.96 2.01 -10.19
C TYR A 52 4.70 2.41 -8.74
N LEU A 53 4.65 3.68 -8.46
CA LEU A 53 4.40 4.25 -7.13
C LEU A 53 5.31 3.64 -6.03
N ASP A 54 4.70 3.20 -4.93
CA ASP A 54 5.42 2.62 -3.78
C ASP A 54 6.22 1.36 -4.14
N ALA A 55 5.71 0.51 -5.06
CA ALA A 55 6.40 -0.70 -5.49
C ALA A 55 7.73 -0.39 -6.20
N PHE A 56 7.74 0.62 -7.08
CA PHE A 56 8.93 1.10 -7.76
C PHE A 56 9.98 1.64 -6.75
N ARG A 57 9.55 2.46 -5.80
CA ARG A 57 10.44 3.03 -4.78
C ARG A 57 11.04 1.98 -3.85
N TYR A 58 10.24 1.05 -3.36
CA TYR A 58 10.74 -0.05 -2.52
C TYR A 58 11.73 -0.95 -3.28
N ASN A 59 11.45 -1.23 -4.55
CA ASN A 59 12.33 -1.98 -5.42
C ASN A 59 13.70 -1.29 -5.60
N ASN A 60 13.70 0.01 -5.93
CA ASN A 60 14.93 0.79 -6.11
C ASN A 60 15.74 0.85 -4.81
N TRP A 61 15.08 1.08 -3.68
CA TRP A 61 15.75 1.07 -2.38
C TRP A 61 16.35 -0.30 -2.05
N ALA A 62 15.62 -1.38 -2.34
CA ALA A 62 16.12 -2.73 -2.17
C ALA A 62 17.34 -3.03 -3.06
N GLN A 63 17.36 -2.56 -4.32
CA GLN A 63 18.51 -2.69 -5.22
C GLN A 63 19.73 -1.90 -4.69
N SER A 64 19.51 -0.70 -4.14
CA SER A 64 20.59 0.06 -3.51
C SER A 64 21.20 -0.69 -2.34
N ILE A 65 20.39 -1.32 -1.49
CA ILE A 65 20.87 -2.12 -0.34
C ILE A 65 21.57 -3.40 -0.82
N ALA A 66 21.02 -4.11 -1.81
CA ALA A 66 21.51 -5.41 -2.25
C ALA A 66 22.78 -5.30 -3.10
N PHE A 67 22.86 -4.31 -3.99
CA PHE A 67 23.88 -4.25 -5.06
C PHE A 67 24.69 -2.94 -5.05
N GLY A 68 24.37 -1.99 -4.18
CA GLY A 68 25.05 -0.68 -4.15
C GLY A 68 24.69 0.23 -5.33
N ILE A 69 23.61 -0.06 -6.06
CA ILE A 69 23.15 0.77 -7.17
C ILE A 69 22.63 2.10 -6.56
N GLN A 70 23.14 3.23 -7.06
CA GLN A 70 22.69 4.53 -6.59
C GLN A 70 21.32 4.86 -7.17
N HIS A 71 20.33 4.95 -6.28
CA HIS A 71 19.01 5.48 -6.57
C HIS A 71 18.73 6.66 -5.64
N ALA A 72 17.90 7.59 -6.08
CA ALA A 72 17.40 8.64 -5.21
C ALA A 72 16.55 8.02 -4.09
N ILE A 73 17.08 8.04 -2.87
CA ILE A 73 16.43 7.45 -1.69
C ILE A 73 16.30 8.54 -0.62
N GLU A 74 15.14 8.60 -0.01
CA GLU A 74 14.87 9.45 1.15
C GLU A 74 14.95 8.60 2.44
N PRO A 75 16.13 8.44 3.05
CA PRO A 75 16.39 7.38 4.04
C PRO A 75 15.51 7.45 5.28
N THR A 76 15.04 8.66 5.66
CA THR A 76 14.24 8.88 6.88
C THR A 76 12.75 9.01 6.60
N PHE A 77 12.36 9.13 5.34
CA PHE A 77 10.96 9.38 4.99
C PHE A 77 10.08 8.15 5.18
N ARG A 78 10.51 6.99 4.67
CA ARG A 78 9.76 5.74 4.72
C ARG A 78 10.33 4.75 5.72
N ALA A 79 9.49 3.85 6.23
CA ALA A 79 9.88 2.76 7.10
C ALA A 79 10.75 1.73 6.34
N PRO A 80 11.91 1.28 6.89
CA PRO A 80 12.95 0.60 6.10
C PRO A 80 12.78 -0.92 5.96
N PHE A 81 11.90 -1.56 6.73
CA PHE A 81 11.91 -3.03 6.84
C PHE A 81 11.55 -3.74 5.55
N TYR A 82 10.60 -3.20 4.77
CA TYR A 82 10.19 -3.86 3.53
C TYR A 82 11.28 -3.80 2.44
N PRO A 83 11.94 -2.67 2.16
CA PRO A 83 13.12 -2.65 1.29
C PRO A 83 14.24 -3.59 1.75
N ILE A 84 14.49 -3.71 3.06
CA ILE A 84 15.47 -4.67 3.61
C ILE A 84 15.03 -6.11 3.32
N PHE A 85 13.76 -6.44 3.50
CA PHE A 85 13.20 -7.75 3.16
C PHE A 85 13.40 -8.09 1.68
N LEU A 86 13.08 -7.16 0.76
CA LEU A 86 13.33 -7.34 -0.67
C LEU A 86 14.83 -7.49 -0.98
N ALA A 87 15.67 -6.67 -0.36
CA ALA A 87 17.13 -6.72 -0.56
C ALA A 87 17.72 -8.08 -0.14
N VAL A 88 17.21 -8.69 0.93
CA VAL A 88 17.61 -10.05 1.34
C VAL A 88 17.26 -11.06 0.26
N ILE A 89 16.07 -10.99 -0.32
CA ILE A 89 15.67 -11.88 -1.43
C ILE A 89 16.58 -11.66 -2.63
N TYR A 90 16.84 -10.42 -3.03
CA TYR A 90 17.70 -10.07 -4.16
C TYR A 90 19.16 -10.53 -3.94
N LYS A 91 19.66 -10.45 -2.70
CA LYS A 91 21.01 -10.89 -2.36
C LYS A 91 21.19 -12.40 -2.47
N ILE A 92 20.14 -13.18 -2.12
CA ILE A 92 20.17 -14.65 -2.10
C ILE A 92 19.90 -15.23 -3.49
N PHE A 93 18.88 -14.72 -4.19
CA PHE A 93 18.35 -15.32 -5.42
C PHE A 93 18.65 -14.50 -6.68
N GLY A 94 19.31 -13.33 -6.55
CA GLY A 94 19.44 -12.38 -7.65
C GLY A 94 18.21 -11.49 -7.80
N TYR A 95 18.32 -10.49 -8.69
CA TYR A 95 17.21 -9.60 -9.00
C TYR A 95 16.24 -10.31 -9.95
N ASP A 96 15.16 -10.82 -9.38
CA ASP A 96 14.06 -11.44 -10.13
C ASP A 96 12.71 -11.17 -9.44
N LEU A 97 11.79 -10.53 -10.18
CA LEU A 97 10.48 -10.17 -9.68
C LEU A 97 9.55 -11.38 -9.51
N PHE A 98 9.75 -12.45 -10.30
CA PHE A 98 8.99 -13.68 -10.15
C PHE A 98 9.30 -14.36 -8.81
N THR A 99 10.56 -14.57 -8.52
CA THR A 99 11.04 -15.16 -7.26
C THR A 99 10.60 -14.32 -6.05
N THR A 100 10.63 -13.00 -6.19
CA THR A 100 10.18 -12.09 -5.14
C THR A 100 8.69 -12.24 -4.85
N ARG A 101 7.84 -12.26 -5.88
CA ARG A 101 6.40 -12.51 -5.75
C ARG A 101 6.11 -13.90 -5.18
N LEU A 102 6.86 -14.92 -5.64
CA LEU A 102 6.76 -16.29 -5.12
C LEU A 102 7.04 -16.36 -3.61
N ALA A 103 8.07 -15.66 -3.13
CA ALA A 103 8.37 -15.56 -1.70
C ALA A 103 7.21 -14.91 -0.92
N GLN A 104 6.60 -13.86 -1.45
CA GLN A 104 5.41 -13.24 -0.83
C GLN A 104 4.19 -14.17 -0.84
N MET A 105 3.97 -14.93 -1.92
CA MET A 105 2.92 -15.94 -1.99
C MET A 105 3.08 -17.02 -0.92
N LEU A 106 4.31 -17.45 -0.68
CA LEU A 106 4.65 -18.39 0.39
C LEU A 106 4.30 -17.81 1.77
N ILE A 107 4.71 -16.58 2.05
CA ILE A 107 4.40 -15.88 3.31
C ILE A 107 2.88 -15.71 3.49
N SER A 108 2.16 -15.37 2.42
CA SER A 108 0.70 -15.26 2.43
C SER A 108 0.01 -16.61 2.71
N ALA A 109 0.53 -17.72 2.18
CA ALA A 109 0.02 -19.06 2.48
C ALA A 109 0.29 -19.46 3.93
N LEU A 110 1.47 -19.16 4.46
CA LEU A 110 1.81 -19.36 5.87
C LEU A 110 0.91 -18.54 6.80
N SER A 111 0.48 -17.35 6.39
CA SER A 111 -0.49 -16.55 7.15
C SER A 111 -1.83 -17.28 7.33
N CYS A 112 -2.30 -18.05 6.33
CA CYS A 112 -3.50 -18.87 6.47
C CYS A 112 -3.32 -19.97 7.53
N VAL A 113 -2.12 -20.53 7.65
CA VAL A 113 -1.78 -21.52 8.69
C VAL A 113 -1.74 -20.88 10.08
N LEU A 114 -1.23 -19.66 10.20
CA LEU A 114 -1.23 -18.90 11.46
C LEU A 114 -2.66 -18.60 11.93
N ILE A 115 -3.57 -18.25 11.01
CA ILE A 115 -5.00 -18.08 11.29
C ILE A 115 -5.58 -19.37 11.88
N TYR A 116 -5.24 -20.54 11.32
CA TYR A 116 -5.66 -21.82 11.86
C TYR A 116 -5.21 -21.98 13.33
N TYR A 117 -3.94 -21.77 13.63
CA TYR A 117 -3.43 -21.95 15.00
C TYR A 117 -4.04 -20.96 15.99
N ILE A 118 -4.26 -19.70 15.60
CA ILE A 118 -4.94 -18.72 16.45
C ILE A 118 -6.39 -19.14 16.70
N ALA A 119 -7.12 -19.56 15.66
CA ALA A 119 -8.51 -19.96 15.78
C ALA A 119 -8.72 -21.25 16.60
N VAL A 120 -7.83 -22.25 16.45
CA VAL A 120 -7.85 -23.47 17.31
C VAL A 120 -7.64 -23.11 18.77
N LYS A 121 -6.71 -22.20 19.03
CA LYS A 121 -6.36 -21.79 20.39
C LYS A 121 -7.50 -21.09 21.12
N ILE A 122 -8.31 -20.34 20.39
CA ILE A 122 -9.40 -19.52 20.95
C ILE A 122 -10.72 -20.30 20.95
N PHE A 123 -11.04 -20.98 19.87
CA PHE A 123 -12.32 -21.66 19.66
C PHE A 123 -12.15 -23.18 19.55
N ASN A 124 -12.11 -23.72 18.32
CA ASN A 124 -11.99 -25.16 18.06
C ASN A 124 -11.50 -25.44 16.62
N ASN A 125 -11.22 -26.71 16.31
CA ASN A 125 -10.71 -27.11 14.99
C ASN A 125 -11.65 -26.79 13.82
N ARG A 126 -12.99 -26.84 14.01
CA ARG A 126 -13.94 -26.53 12.93
C ARG A 126 -13.87 -25.05 12.56
N VAL A 127 -13.92 -24.18 13.55
CA VAL A 127 -13.74 -22.74 13.35
C VAL A 127 -12.41 -22.47 12.66
N ALA A 128 -11.34 -23.13 13.09
CA ALA A 128 -10.01 -22.96 12.52
C ALA A 128 -9.95 -23.31 11.02
N ILE A 129 -10.52 -24.46 10.64
CA ILE A 129 -10.58 -24.88 9.24
C ILE A 129 -11.40 -23.88 8.40
N ILE A 130 -12.60 -23.50 8.87
CA ILE A 130 -13.47 -22.56 8.14
C ILE A 130 -12.77 -21.21 7.95
N SER A 131 -12.18 -20.66 9.03
CA SER A 131 -11.48 -19.36 8.99
C SER A 131 -10.29 -19.36 8.04
N SER A 132 -9.52 -20.45 8.07
CA SER A 132 -8.34 -20.58 7.22
C SER A 132 -8.69 -20.80 5.75
N LEU A 133 -9.78 -21.51 5.47
CA LEU A 133 -10.29 -21.62 4.10
C LEU A 133 -10.83 -20.28 3.59
N PHE A 134 -11.53 -19.51 4.43
CA PHE A 134 -11.87 -18.14 4.07
C PHE A 134 -10.63 -17.31 3.72
N ALA A 135 -9.54 -17.43 4.50
CA ALA A 135 -8.28 -16.74 4.22
C ALA A 135 -7.59 -17.25 2.95
N ALA A 136 -7.64 -18.58 2.69
CA ALA A 136 -7.05 -19.17 1.49
C ALA A 136 -7.68 -18.61 0.20
N PHE A 137 -9.00 -18.39 0.23
CA PHE A 137 -9.79 -17.88 -0.90
C PHE A 137 -10.17 -16.40 -0.77
N TYR A 138 -9.53 -15.64 0.13
CA TYR A 138 -9.75 -14.21 0.25
C TYR A 138 -9.01 -13.47 -0.87
N GLY A 139 -9.73 -13.04 -1.92
CA GLY A 139 -9.16 -12.44 -3.13
C GLY A 139 -8.14 -11.32 -2.87
N PRO A 140 -8.42 -10.34 -1.97
CA PRO A 140 -7.44 -9.31 -1.65
C PRO A 140 -6.12 -9.84 -1.06
N PHE A 141 -6.12 -10.95 -0.29
CA PHE A 141 -4.84 -11.53 0.19
C PHE A 141 -4.01 -12.13 -0.94
N ILE A 142 -4.67 -12.62 -1.99
CA ILE A 142 -4.01 -13.18 -3.18
C ILE A 142 -3.44 -12.04 -4.02
N TYR A 143 -4.25 -11.01 -4.30
CA TYR A 143 -3.84 -9.84 -5.07
C TYR A 143 -2.64 -9.13 -4.44
N TRP A 144 -2.76 -8.72 -3.17
CA TRP A 144 -1.70 -7.99 -2.48
C TRP A 144 -0.43 -8.81 -2.22
N ALA A 145 -0.49 -10.15 -2.29
CA ALA A 145 0.71 -10.99 -2.28
C ALA A 145 1.46 -10.96 -3.62
N GLY A 146 0.78 -10.60 -4.72
CA GLY A 146 1.39 -10.38 -6.03
C GLY A 146 2.04 -9.01 -6.20
N GLU A 147 1.62 -8.03 -5.40
CA GLU A 147 2.17 -6.68 -5.44
C GLU A 147 3.44 -6.56 -4.57
N LEU A 148 4.45 -5.81 -5.06
CA LEU A 148 5.67 -5.56 -4.29
C LEU A 148 5.42 -4.49 -3.23
N LEU A 149 4.54 -4.83 -2.27
CA LEU A 149 4.10 -3.95 -1.21
C LEU A 149 4.15 -4.66 0.16
N ILE A 150 4.29 -3.85 1.17
CA ILE A 150 4.50 -4.24 2.57
C ILE A 150 3.37 -5.09 3.21
N VAL A 151 2.17 -5.09 2.63
CA VAL A 151 0.92 -5.57 3.25
C VAL A 151 1.00 -7.04 3.66
N THR A 152 1.48 -7.90 2.77
CA THR A 152 1.61 -9.35 3.02
C THR A 152 2.52 -9.64 4.21
N LEU A 153 3.63 -8.90 4.30
CA LEU A 153 4.61 -9.05 5.37
C LEU A 153 4.04 -8.60 6.72
N ILE A 154 3.31 -7.47 6.75
CA ILE A 154 2.64 -6.98 7.97
C ILE A 154 1.63 -7.99 8.48
N ILE A 155 0.75 -8.51 7.61
CA ILE A 155 -0.26 -9.51 8.02
C ILE A 155 0.42 -10.72 8.66
N PHE A 156 1.49 -11.21 8.07
CA PHE A 156 2.24 -12.35 8.60
C PHE A 156 2.86 -12.03 9.96
N LEU A 157 3.56 -10.91 10.10
CA LEU A 157 4.20 -10.49 11.34
C LEU A 157 3.17 -10.27 12.46
N ASP A 158 2.05 -9.62 12.16
CA ASP A 158 1.00 -9.36 13.13
C ASP A 158 0.35 -10.66 13.61
N LEU A 159 0.15 -11.65 12.73
CA LEU A 159 -0.34 -12.97 13.12
C LEU A 159 0.67 -13.74 13.98
N VAL A 160 1.96 -13.68 13.66
CA VAL A 160 3.03 -14.27 14.48
C VAL A 160 3.06 -13.61 15.86
N MET A 161 3.02 -12.28 15.92
CA MET A 161 2.94 -11.51 17.15
C MET A 161 1.74 -11.93 18.00
N LEU A 162 0.54 -11.96 17.40
CA LEU A 162 -0.69 -12.33 18.12
C LEU A 162 -0.61 -13.76 18.65
N LEU A 163 -0.07 -14.71 17.90
CA LEU A 163 0.10 -16.09 18.36
C LEU A 163 1.08 -16.18 19.52
N ILE A 164 2.20 -15.46 19.47
CA ILE A 164 3.18 -15.39 20.56
C ILE A 164 2.56 -14.76 21.81
N LEU A 165 1.86 -13.64 21.68
CA LEU A 165 1.21 -12.96 22.80
C LEU A 165 0.08 -13.80 23.42
N LEU A 166 -0.71 -14.54 22.62
CA LEU A 166 -1.68 -15.50 23.11
C LEU A 166 -1.01 -16.63 23.93
N ASN A 167 0.16 -17.11 23.48
CA ASN A 167 0.95 -18.07 24.25
C ASN A 167 1.51 -17.45 25.54
N ALA A 168 1.96 -16.20 25.49
CA ALA A 168 2.45 -15.47 26.64
C ALA A 168 1.36 -15.27 27.71
N LEU A 169 0.13 -14.94 27.30
CA LEU A 169 -1.02 -14.78 28.21
C LEU A 169 -1.46 -16.12 28.84
N GLU A 170 -1.34 -17.22 28.11
CA GLU A 170 -1.74 -18.54 28.61
C GLU A 170 -0.67 -19.19 29.49
N LYS A 171 0.60 -19.12 29.07
CA LYS A 171 1.78 -19.68 29.73
C LYS A 171 2.87 -18.62 29.80
N PRO A 172 2.82 -17.71 30.80
CA PRO A 172 3.70 -16.57 30.84
C PRO A 172 5.16 -16.98 31.07
N LYS A 173 5.98 -16.77 30.03
CA LYS A 173 7.43 -16.94 30.03
C LYS A 173 8.08 -15.65 29.55
N LYS A 174 9.20 -15.25 30.14
CA LYS A 174 9.95 -14.04 29.76
C LYS A 174 10.24 -14.00 28.24
N LEU A 175 10.64 -15.16 27.68
CA LEU A 175 10.96 -15.28 26.25
C LEU A 175 9.76 -14.95 25.36
N TYR A 176 8.52 -15.36 25.69
CA TYR A 176 7.36 -15.02 24.87
C TYR A 176 7.07 -13.51 24.86
N TRP A 177 7.27 -12.83 25.99
CA TRP A 177 7.11 -11.39 26.05
C TRP A 177 8.19 -10.67 25.25
N LEU A 178 9.45 -11.09 25.36
CA LEU A 178 10.56 -10.56 24.57
C LEU A 178 10.28 -10.73 23.07
N LEU A 179 9.97 -11.95 22.64
CA LEU A 179 9.69 -12.24 21.21
C LEU A 179 8.44 -11.51 20.71
N GLY A 180 7.40 -11.38 21.55
CA GLY A 180 6.22 -10.57 21.24
C GLY A 180 6.56 -9.12 20.95
N GLY A 181 7.45 -8.51 21.76
CA GLY A 181 7.97 -7.16 21.54
C GLY A 181 8.82 -7.06 20.28
N VAL A 182 9.71 -8.02 20.04
CA VAL A 182 10.55 -8.07 18.82
C VAL A 182 9.68 -8.12 17.56
N VAL A 183 8.71 -9.05 17.49
CA VAL A 183 7.88 -9.20 16.28
C VAL A 183 6.94 -8.01 16.09
N LEU A 184 6.37 -7.46 17.18
CA LEU A 184 5.60 -6.22 17.10
C LEU A 184 6.42 -5.09 16.48
N SER A 185 7.68 -4.96 16.87
CA SER A 185 8.54 -3.88 16.38
C SER A 185 9.06 -4.13 14.98
N LEU A 186 9.26 -5.39 14.57
CA LEU A 186 9.51 -5.71 13.16
C LEU A 186 8.32 -5.27 12.28
N SER A 187 7.07 -5.52 12.73
CA SER A 187 5.89 -4.96 12.07
C SER A 187 5.87 -3.43 12.15
N GLY A 188 6.30 -2.84 13.27
CA GLY A 188 6.38 -1.39 13.50
C GLY A 188 7.39 -0.67 12.60
N ILE A 189 8.58 -1.23 12.37
CA ILE A 189 9.57 -0.67 11.43
C ILE A 189 9.22 -1.01 9.96
N ALA A 190 8.18 -1.80 9.73
CA ALA A 190 7.50 -1.96 8.46
C ALA A 190 6.39 -0.91 8.31
N ARG A 191 5.55 -0.75 9.34
CA ARG A 191 4.43 0.20 9.40
C ARG A 191 4.18 0.68 10.83
N PRO A 192 4.56 1.93 11.18
CA PRO A 192 4.57 2.42 12.56
C PRO A 192 3.22 2.41 13.29
N ASN A 193 2.09 2.46 12.57
CA ASN A 193 0.76 2.53 13.19
C ASN A 193 0.43 1.34 14.12
N VAL A 194 1.05 0.17 13.92
CA VAL A 194 0.85 -0.99 14.80
C VAL A 194 1.37 -0.77 16.22
N LEU A 195 2.30 0.17 16.41
CA LEU A 195 2.87 0.47 17.73
C LEU A 195 1.85 1.00 18.74
N ILE A 196 0.68 1.47 18.27
CA ILE A 196 -0.45 1.87 19.13
C ILE A 196 -0.91 0.71 20.05
N ILE A 197 -0.54 -0.53 19.73
CA ILE A 197 -0.91 -1.71 20.50
C ILE A 197 -0.04 -1.89 21.75
N ILE A 198 1.14 -1.25 21.83
CA ILE A 198 2.07 -1.39 22.97
C ILE A 198 1.39 -1.13 24.32
N PRO A 199 0.70 0.00 24.55
CA PRO A 199 0.00 0.25 25.81
C PRO A 199 -1.03 -0.82 26.14
N TRP A 200 -1.75 -1.33 25.12
CA TRP A 200 -2.73 -2.38 25.32
C TRP A 200 -2.13 -3.69 25.80
N VAL A 201 -1.00 -4.11 25.22
CA VAL A 201 -0.28 -5.31 25.67
C VAL A 201 0.17 -5.17 27.11
N ILE A 202 0.68 -3.99 27.49
CA ILE A 202 1.07 -3.70 28.88
C ILE A 202 -0.15 -3.81 29.81
N ILE A 203 -1.28 -3.20 29.44
CA ILE A 203 -2.54 -3.33 30.21
C ILE A 203 -2.93 -4.79 30.37
N LEU A 204 -2.84 -5.60 29.28
CA LEU A 204 -3.17 -7.02 29.35
C LEU A 204 -2.24 -7.82 30.28
N ILE A 205 -0.95 -7.49 30.34
CA ILE A 205 0.00 -8.11 31.29
C ILE A 205 -0.48 -7.90 32.73
N PHE A 206 -0.95 -6.70 33.07
CA PHE A 206 -1.43 -6.39 34.41
C PHE A 206 -2.82 -6.95 34.71
N TRP A 207 -3.72 -6.97 33.72
CA TRP A 207 -5.14 -7.36 33.93
C TRP A 207 -5.38 -8.86 33.86
N THR A 208 -4.79 -9.55 32.87
CA THR A 208 -5.17 -10.93 32.54
C THR A 208 -4.24 -11.99 33.09
N SER A 209 -3.15 -11.62 33.76
CA SER A 209 -2.22 -12.62 34.28
C SER A 209 -2.92 -13.51 35.31
N LYS A 210 -2.88 -14.82 35.09
CA LYS A 210 -3.40 -15.85 36.01
C LYS A 210 -2.67 -15.89 37.38
N LEU A 211 -1.77 -14.96 37.61
CA LEU A 211 -1.03 -14.85 38.84
C LEU A 211 -1.94 -14.27 39.93
N LYS A 212 -2.06 -14.97 41.07
CA LYS A 212 -2.75 -14.45 42.25
C LYS A 212 -2.19 -13.09 42.65
N GLU A 213 -3.00 -12.21 43.21
CA GLU A 213 -2.57 -10.88 43.67
C GLU A 213 -1.62 -10.95 44.87
N THR A 214 -0.37 -11.29 44.64
CA THR A 214 0.72 -11.30 45.59
C THR A 214 1.77 -10.26 45.16
N ILE A 215 2.63 -9.83 46.12
CA ILE A 215 3.76 -8.93 45.80
C ILE A 215 4.66 -9.54 44.72
N ILE A 216 4.92 -10.85 44.80
CA ILE A 216 5.70 -11.61 43.80
C ILE A 216 5.03 -11.54 42.43
N ALA A 217 3.70 -11.66 42.37
CA ALA A 217 2.96 -11.56 41.13
C ALA A 217 3.05 -10.15 40.49
N LYS A 218 2.98 -9.08 41.31
CA LYS A 218 3.16 -7.70 40.81
C LYS A 218 4.57 -7.49 40.27
N LYS A 219 5.62 -7.93 40.98
CA LYS A 219 7.00 -7.88 40.50
C LYS A 219 7.21 -8.63 39.21
N LEU A 220 6.57 -9.80 39.04
CA LEU A 220 6.69 -10.62 37.83
C LEU A 220 5.98 -9.98 36.61
N ARG A 221 4.83 -9.31 36.81
CA ARG A 221 4.16 -8.52 35.77
C ARG A 221 5.05 -7.38 35.28
N PHE A 222 5.71 -6.68 36.19
CA PHE A 222 6.67 -5.65 35.82
C PHE A 222 7.84 -6.21 35.00
N VAL A 223 8.40 -7.37 35.42
CA VAL A 223 9.45 -8.07 34.66
C VAL A 223 8.98 -8.44 33.27
N TYR A 224 7.76 -8.95 33.11
CA TYR A 224 7.21 -9.29 31.77
C TYR A 224 7.04 -8.06 30.88
N SER A 225 6.56 -6.94 31.44
CA SER A 225 6.47 -5.66 30.74
C SER A 225 7.85 -5.16 30.29
N LEU A 226 8.86 -5.30 31.18
CA LEU A 226 10.24 -4.93 30.84
C LEU A 226 10.79 -5.78 29.70
N TYR A 227 10.62 -7.11 29.73
CA TYR A 227 11.06 -7.99 28.63
C TYR A 227 10.36 -7.66 27.31
N PHE A 228 9.06 -7.35 27.35
CA PHE A 228 8.32 -6.93 26.18
C PHE A 228 8.87 -5.62 25.61
N LEU A 229 9.09 -4.60 26.45
CA LEU A 229 9.66 -3.31 26.03
C LEU A 229 11.11 -3.44 25.54
N VAL A 230 11.94 -4.28 26.17
CA VAL A 230 13.28 -4.60 25.65
C VAL A 230 13.20 -5.17 24.24
N GLY A 231 12.27 -6.10 23.99
CA GLY A 231 12.03 -6.63 22.65
C GLY A 231 11.63 -5.53 21.65
N VAL A 232 10.82 -4.56 22.10
CA VAL A 232 10.45 -3.40 21.29
C VAL A 232 11.68 -2.55 20.95
N PHE A 233 12.44 -2.17 21.93
CA PHE A 233 13.58 -1.25 21.77
C PHE A 233 14.74 -1.84 20.96
N VAL A 234 15.02 -3.13 21.13
CA VAL A 234 16.10 -3.82 20.39
C VAL A 234 15.94 -3.70 18.87
N VAL A 235 14.71 -3.64 18.37
CA VAL A 235 14.43 -3.53 16.94
C VAL A 235 14.33 -2.07 16.48
N ILE A 236 13.69 -1.21 17.27
CA ILE A 236 13.48 0.20 16.87
C ILE A 236 14.78 1.00 16.97
N LEU A 237 15.56 0.79 18.02
CA LEU A 237 16.75 1.59 18.31
C LEU A 237 17.79 1.62 17.17
N PRO A 238 18.15 0.52 16.51
CA PRO A 238 19.04 0.55 15.35
C PRO A 238 18.54 1.45 14.20
N VAL A 239 17.22 1.44 13.93
CA VAL A 239 16.62 2.30 12.91
C VAL A 239 16.70 3.77 13.32
N THR A 240 16.38 4.08 14.58
CA THR A 240 16.49 5.44 15.12
C THR A 240 17.92 5.97 15.06
N ILE A 241 18.90 5.13 15.42
CA ILE A 241 20.33 5.49 15.33
C ILE A 241 20.74 5.74 13.90
N SER A 242 20.36 4.86 12.96
CA SER A 242 20.62 5.04 11.53
C SER A 242 20.05 6.36 11.01
N ASN A 243 18.79 6.66 11.33
CA ASN A 243 18.15 7.91 10.97
C ASN A 243 18.91 9.13 11.52
N TYR A 244 19.33 9.07 12.79
CA TYR A 244 20.09 10.16 13.42
C TYR A 244 21.47 10.36 12.76
N VAL A 245 22.17 9.28 12.44
CA VAL A 245 23.48 9.36 11.77
C VAL A 245 23.34 9.97 10.37
N THR A 246 22.31 9.56 9.62
CA THR A 246 22.10 9.99 8.24
C THR A 246 21.58 11.43 8.13
N ALA A 247 20.53 11.77 8.87
CA ALA A 247 19.84 13.06 8.74
C ALA A 247 20.28 14.09 9.80
N LYS A 248 21.11 13.71 10.80
CA LYS A 248 21.42 14.55 11.97
C LYS A 248 20.15 15.06 12.67
N ASP A 249 19.12 14.19 12.69
CA ASP A 249 17.80 14.51 13.18
C ASP A 249 17.19 13.29 13.91
N PHE A 250 16.39 13.55 14.96
CA PHE A 250 15.73 12.50 15.70
C PHE A 250 14.44 12.07 15.03
N VAL A 251 14.51 11.01 14.24
CA VAL A 251 13.37 10.36 13.61
C VAL A 251 13.28 8.92 14.13
N LEU A 252 12.22 8.59 14.87
CA LEU A 252 12.09 7.28 15.52
C LEU A 252 12.13 6.12 14.52
N ILE A 253 11.29 6.18 13.48
CA ILE A 253 11.23 5.16 12.40
C ILE A 253 11.17 5.85 11.04
N SER A 254 10.20 6.74 10.80
CA SER A 254 10.00 7.45 9.55
C SER A 254 9.32 8.79 9.77
N SER A 255 9.59 9.77 8.89
CA SER A 255 9.08 11.15 8.99
C SER A 255 7.81 11.40 8.20
N GLN A 256 7.33 10.44 7.39
CA GLN A 256 6.12 10.60 6.55
C GLN A 256 4.81 10.75 7.36
N GLY A 257 4.85 10.57 8.68
CA GLY A 257 3.66 10.59 9.53
C GLY A 257 2.88 11.89 9.45
N GLY A 258 3.56 13.04 9.48
CA GLY A 258 2.92 14.35 9.46
C GLY A 258 2.14 14.63 8.18
N ILE A 259 2.77 14.44 7.03
CA ILE A 259 2.09 14.67 5.73
C ILE A 259 0.93 13.70 5.53
N ASN A 260 1.08 12.42 5.91
CA ASN A 260 -0.02 11.46 5.84
C ASN A 260 -1.18 11.83 6.77
N PHE A 261 -0.88 12.35 7.96
CA PHE A 261 -1.91 12.85 8.87
C PHE A 261 -2.66 14.03 8.26
N TYR A 262 -1.93 15.00 7.68
CA TYR A 262 -2.53 16.16 7.03
C TYR A 262 -3.35 15.79 5.80
N MET A 263 -2.86 14.89 4.93
CA MET A 263 -3.66 14.39 3.80
C MET A 263 -5.01 13.80 4.23
N GLY A 264 -5.03 13.14 5.38
CA GLY A 264 -6.28 12.62 5.94
C GLY A 264 -7.10 13.62 6.77
N ASN A 265 -6.54 14.77 7.18
CA ASN A 265 -7.17 15.72 8.10
C ASN A 265 -6.90 17.16 7.64
N ASN A 266 -7.59 17.58 6.58
CA ASN A 266 -7.57 18.92 6.02
C ASN A 266 -8.98 19.27 5.48
N PRO A 267 -9.27 20.54 5.14
CA PRO A 267 -10.60 20.95 4.68
C PRO A 267 -11.11 20.25 3.40
N GLU A 268 -10.19 19.73 2.56
CA GLU A 268 -10.48 19.08 1.27
C GLU A 268 -10.47 17.55 1.38
N ALA A 269 -10.13 16.99 2.54
CA ALA A 269 -9.97 15.55 2.73
C ALA A 269 -11.29 14.80 2.51
N ASP A 270 -11.29 13.83 1.62
CA ASP A 270 -12.42 12.93 1.35
C ASP A 270 -12.48 11.72 2.31
N GLY A 271 -11.42 11.49 3.08
CA GLY A 271 -11.28 10.39 4.04
C GLY A 271 -10.80 9.07 3.46
N LYS A 272 -10.65 8.95 2.15
CA LYS A 272 -10.26 7.70 1.47
C LYS A 272 -9.02 7.81 0.58
N SER A 273 -8.69 8.99 0.07
CA SER A 273 -7.54 9.18 -0.80
C SER A 273 -6.37 9.82 -0.08
N ALA A 274 -5.15 9.35 -0.39
CA ALA A 274 -3.92 10.01 -0.01
C ALA A 274 -3.58 11.10 -1.04
N GLN A 275 -4.52 12.00 -1.33
CA GLN A 275 -4.25 13.11 -2.23
C GLN A 275 -3.55 14.24 -1.46
N PRO A 276 -2.37 14.67 -1.91
CA PRO A 276 -1.80 15.88 -1.39
C PRO A 276 -2.73 17.05 -1.72
N PRO A 277 -2.82 18.07 -0.86
CA PRO A 277 -3.59 19.29 -1.12
C PRO A 277 -3.19 19.92 -2.45
N ALA A 278 -4.09 20.66 -3.08
CA ALA A 278 -3.88 21.27 -4.40
C ALA A 278 -2.57 22.10 -4.52
N ARG A 279 -2.11 22.70 -3.42
CA ARG A 279 -0.79 23.38 -3.35
C ARG A 279 0.41 22.45 -3.48
N VAL A 280 0.28 21.16 -3.15
CA VAL A 280 1.35 20.15 -3.19
C VAL A 280 1.40 19.45 -4.55
N THR A 281 0.36 19.58 -5.36
CA THR A 281 0.28 19.00 -6.70
C THR A 281 0.71 20.01 -7.74
N THR A 282 1.99 20.24 -7.92
CA THR A 282 2.44 21.07 -9.02
C THR A 282 3.68 20.52 -9.68
N HIS A 283 3.67 20.49 -11.00
CA HIS A 283 4.83 20.58 -11.89
C HIS A 283 5.71 19.32 -12.09
N GLY A 284 5.37 18.14 -11.61
CA GLY A 284 6.18 16.94 -11.84
C GLY A 284 5.47 15.87 -12.67
N GLU A 285 6.23 15.17 -13.49
CA GLU A 285 5.77 14.05 -14.32
C GLU A 285 5.23 12.85 -13.52
N PHE A 286 5.28 12.87 -12.17
CA PHE A 286 4.83 11.79 -11.30
C PHE A 286 4.35 12.29 -9.93
N LEU A 287 3.38 11.59 -9.34
CA LEU A 287 3.04 11.63 -7.90
C LEU A 287 4.27 11.44 -6.97
N ASP A 288 5.43 11.17 -7.53
CA ASP A 288 6.70 11.02 -6.86
C ASP A 288 7.22 12.30 -6.21
N ASP A 289 6.80 13.45 -6.71
CA ASP A 289 7.19 14.75 -6.15
C ASP A 289 6.34 15.20 -4.96
N ALA A 290 5.31 14.45 -4.57
CA ALA A 290 4.48 14.85 -3.43
C ALA A 290 5.28 14.99 -2.12
N TYR A 291 6.34 14.19 -1.94
CA TYR A 291 7.25 14.38 -0.80
C TYR A 291 8.10 15.64 -0.96
N LEU A 292 8.80 15.79 -2.08
CA LEU A 292 9.67 16.95 -2.33
C LEU A 292 8.85 18.24 -2.30
N SER A 293 7.68 18.23 -2.93
CA SER A 293 6.73 19.35 -2.88
C SER A 293 6.26 19.64 -1.46
N SER A 294 6.02 18.60 -0.64
CA SER A 294 5.63 18.78 0.76
C SER A 294 6.76 19.38 1.61
N VAL A 295 8.01 19.04 1.31
CA VAL A 295 9.19 19.63 1.95
C VAL A 295 9.32 21.09 1.51
N ALA A 296 9.31 21.35 0.20
CA ALA A 296 9.47 22.69 -0.37
C ALA A 296 8.42 23.68 0.18
N LEU A 297 7.15 23.27 0.25
CA LEU A 297 6.08 24.09 0.83
C LEU A 297 6.28 24.36 2.32
N ALA A 298 6.70 23.35 3.08
CA ALA A 298 6.96 23.55 4.51
C ALA A 298 8.14 24.48 4.75
N GLU A 299 9.17 24.42 3.90
CA GLU A 299 10.34 25.30 3.95
C GLU A 299 10.02 26.71 3.49
N GLU A 300 9.20 26.87 2.44
CA GLU A 300 8.71 28.16 1.96
C GLU A 300 7.92 28.89 3.06
N ASP A 301 6.93 28.21 3.65
CA ASP A 301 6.12 28.78 4.75
C ASP A 301 6.97 29.08 6.01
N ALA A 302 8.01 28.28 6.28
CA ALA A 302 8.90 28.49 7.42
C ALA A 302 10.01 29.55 7.16
N GLY A 303 10.25 29.93 5.90
CA GLY A 303 11.33 30.84 5.48
C GLY A 303 12.74 30.29 5.73
N ARG A 304 12.91 28.98 5.88
CA ARG A 304 14.19 28.30 6.15
C ARG A 304 14.15 26.83 5.80
N GLN A 305 15.31 26.22 5.62
CA GLN A 305 15.42 24.76 5.49
C GLN A 305 14.97 24.04 6.77
N LEU A 306 14.28 22.93 6.58
CA LEU A 306 13.73 22.13 7.66
C LEU A 306 14.34 20.72 7.68
N LYS A 307 14.59 20.21 8.89
CA LYS A 307 14.93 18.79 9.09
C LYS A 307 13.70 17.90 8.91
N PRO A 308 13.87 16.60 8.61
CA PRO A 308 12.75 15.68 8.39
C PRO A 308 11.70 15.67 9.52
N SER A 309 12.13 15.72 10.79
CA SER A 309 11.20 15.79 11.93
C SER A 309 10.43 17.10 11.97
N GLN A 310 11.05 18.20 11.57
CA GLN A 310 10.43 19.52 11.54
C GLN A 310 9.40 19.62 10.43
N VAL A 311 9.67 19.07 9.23
CA VAL A 311 8.69 18.93 8.15
C VAL A 311 7.48 18.09 8.61
N SER A 312 7.75 16.96 9.26
CA SER A 312 6.68 16.13 9.81
C SER A 312 5.83 16.88 10.82
N ASN A 313 6.45 17.59 11.76
CA ASN A 313 5.75 18.38 12.78
C ASN A 313 4.94 19.52 12.19
N TYR A 314 5.45 20.20 11.15
CA TYR A 314 4.73 21.24 10.41
C TYR A 314 3.39 20.72 9.88
N TRP A 315 3.41 19.56 9.22
CA TRP A 315 2.20 18.97 8.66
C TRP A 315 1.25 18.41 9.73
N TYR A 316 1.79 17.87 10.85
CA TYR A 316 0.95 17.50 12.01
C TYR A 316 0.23 18.72 12.57
N ALA A 317 0.92 19.84 12.74
CA ALA A 317 0.32 21.08 13.25
C ALA A 317 -0.81 21.55 12.36
N ARG A 318 -0.60 21.61 11.03
CA ARG A 318 -1.66 21.97 10.06
C ARG A 318 -2.90 21.08 10.14
N GLY A 319 -2.69 19.77 10.33
CA GLY A 319 -3.81 18.84 10.53
C GLY A 319 -4.54 19.06 11.86
N VAL A 320 -3.82 19.38 12.92
CA VAL A 320 -4.40 19.73 14.23
C VAL A 320 -5.13 21.05 14.17
N ASP A 321 -4.60 22.07 13.50
CA ASP A 321 -5.27 23.36 13.27
C ASP A 321 -6.65 23.14 12.62
N PHE A 322 -6.72 22.30 11.56
CA PHE A 322 -8.01 21.95 10.96
C PHE A 322 -9.01 21.33 11.95
N ILE A 323 -8.52 20.44 12.84
CA ILE A 323 -9.38 19.79 13.85
C ILE A 323 -9.93 20.81 14.85
N ILE A 324 -9.09 21.78 15.26
CA ILE A 324 -9.46 22.82 16.24
C ILE A 324 -10.39 23.85 15.59
N ASP A 325 -10.07 24.29 14.38
CA ASP A 325 -10.81 25.37 13.69
C ASP A 325 -12.16 24.89 13.14
N GLN A 326 -12.26 23.61 12.72
CA GLN A 326 -13.45 23.06 12.08
C GLN A 326 -13.86 21.69 12.69
N PRO A 327 -14.13 21.61 14.02
CA PRO A 327 -14.38 20.33 14.70
C PRO A 327 -15.62 19.59 14.18
N GLY A 328 -16.65 20.31 13.72
CA GLY A 328 -17.85 19.71 13.13
C GLY A 328 -17.56 18.98 11.83
N LYS A 329 -16.79 19.59 10.92
CA LYS A 329 -16.37 18.94 9.68
C LYS A 329 -15.44 17.76 9.94
N TRP A 330 -14.54 17.88 10.91
CA TRP A 330 -13.67 16.77 11.29
C TRP A 330 -14.47 15.59 11.84
N LEU A 331 -15.47 15.81 12.68
CA LEU A 331 -16.35 14.73 13.17
C LEU A 331 -17.14 14.06 12.04
N GLU A 332 -17.66 14.83 11.08
CA GLU A 332 -18.28 14.29 9.87
C GLU A 332 -17.30 13.42 9.08
N LEU A 333 -16.07 13.92 8.88
CA LEU A 333 -15.00 13.19 8.21
C LEU A 333 -14.64 11.88 8.93
N MET A 334 -14.58 11.88 10.27
CA MET A 334 -14.37 10.67 11.07
C MET A 334 -15.50 9.66 10.88
N GLY A 335 -16.77 10.13 10.81
CA GLY A 335 -17.92 9.30 10.50
C GLY A 335 -17.82 8.65 9.10
N LYS A 336 -17.41 9.42 8.09
CA LYS A 336 -17.15 8.89 6.73
C LYS A 336 -16.05 7.84 6.74
N LYS A 337 -14.92 8.11 7.39
CA LYS A 337 -13.80 7.16 7.50
C LYS A 337 -14.20 5.88 8.23
N PHE A 338 -15.00 5.98 9.29
CA PHE A 338 -15.54 4.80 9.96
C PHE A 338 -16.42 3.98 9.02
N ALA A 339 -17.31 4.61 8.26
CA ALA A 339 -18.15 3.94 7.27
C ALA A 339 -17.31 3.27 6.17
N TYR A 340 -16.28 3.94 5.65
CA TYR A 340 -15.35 3.38 4.66
C TYR A 340 -14.57 2.17 5.18
N PHE A 341 -14.22 2.15 6.46
CA PHE A 341 -13.54 0.99 7.05
C PHE A 341 -14.40 -0.28 7.01
N TRP A 342 -15.72 -0.12 7.18
CA TRP A 342 -16.67 -1.24 7.23
C TRP A 342 -17.41 -1.49 5.92
N THR A 343 -17.27 -0.65 4.90
CA THR A 343 -17.89 -0.91 3.59
C THR A 343 -17.38 -2.18 2.94
N GLY A 344 -18.27 -2.88 2.21
CA GLY A 344 -17.93 -4.09 1.47
C GLY A 344 -16.89 -3.87 0.38
N ASP A 345 -16.88 -2.67 -0.21
CA ASP A 345 -15.97 -2.31 -1.28
C ASP A 345 -14.50 -2.29 -0.85
N GLU A 346 -13.62 -2.65 -1.77
CA GLU A 346 -12.21 -2.38 -1.66
C GLU A 346 -11.96 -0.89 -1.97
N VAL A 347 -12.08 -0.05 -0.94
CA VAL A 347 -11.86 1.39 -1.06
C VAL A 347 -10.46 1.64 -1.63
N THR A 348 -10.42 2.24 -2.80
CA THR A 348 -9.18 2.46 -3.56
C THR A 348 -8.47 3.72 -3.05
N ASN A 349 -7.13 3.69 -3.10
CA ASN A 349 -6.31 4.85 -2.77
C ASN A 349 -5.84 5.56 -4.07
N ASN A 350 -5.10 4.83 -4.90
CA ASN A 350 -4.47 5.39 -6.09
C ASN A 350 -4.94 4.72 -7.38
N GLU A 351 -5.53 3.53 -7.29
CA GLU A 351 -5.91 2.71 -8.44
C GLU A 351 -7.10 1.79 -8.10
N ASP A 352 -7.83 1.37 -9.12
CA ASP A 352 -8.90 0.39 -8.98
C ASP A 352 -8.33 -1.03 -8.92
N THR A 353 -8.43 -1.67 -7.76
CA THR A 353 -7.97 -3.06 -7.59
C THR A 353 -8.79 -4.06 -8.41
N TYR A 354 -10.03 -3.76 -8.74
CA TYR A 354 -10.87 -4.61 -9.59
C TYR A 354 -10.42 -4.62 -11.06
N TYR A 355 -9.66 -3.61 -11.51
CA TYR A 355 -9.04 -3.56 -12.82
C TYR A 355 -8.19 -4.82 -13.11
N PHE A 356 -7.51 -5.34 -12.08
CA PHE A 356 -6.60 -6.49 -12.20
C PHE A 356 -7.30 -7.83 -12.40
N ASN A 357 -8.63 -7.89 -12.19
CA ASN A 357 -9.41 -9.11 -12.44
C ASN A 357 -9.34 -9.58 -13.90
N ARG A 358 -9.06 -8.66 -14.84
CA ARG A 358 -8.90 -8.97 -16.26
C ARG A 358 -7.69 -9.87 -16.56
N PHE A 359 -6.71 -9.88 -15.67
CA PHE A 359 -5.48 -10.66 -15.82
C PHE A 359 -5.51 -12.01 -15.10
N SER A 360 -6.54 -12.28 -14.29
CA SER A 360 -6.64 -13.53 -13.53
C SER A 360 -8.07 -13.99 -13.33
N ASN A 361 -8.35 -15.23 -13.75
CA ASN A 361 -9.62 -15.88 -13.50
C ASN A 361 -9.84 -16.13 -11.99
N VAL A 362 -8.74 -16.41 -11.26
CA VAL A 362 -8.78 -16.57 -9.80
C VAL A 362 -9.27 -15.29 -9.13
N LEU A 363 -8.74 -14.13 -9.51
CA LEU A 363 -9.22 -12.86 -8.94
C LEU A 363 -10.64 -12.55 -9.39
N GLY A 364 -10.97 -12.74 -10.67
CA GLY A 364 -12.33 -12.52 -11.19
C GLY A 364 -13.40 -13.35 -10.48
N LEU A 365 -13.02 -14.55 -9.97
CA LEU A 365 -13.89 -15.39 -9.15
C LEU A 365 -13.94 -14.96 -7.67
N LEU A 366 -12.81 -14.49 -7.12
CA LEU A 366 -12.61 -14.29 -5.69
C LEU A 366 -12.66 -12.83 -5.24
N MET A 367 -12.76 -11.88 -6.18
CA MET A 367 -12.83 -10.46 -5.87
C MET A 367 -13.67 -9.73 -6.94
N TRP A 368 -14.88 -9.32 -6.58
CA TRP A 368 -15.78 -8.61 -7.50
C TRP A 368 -16.76 -7.73 -6.74
N HIS A 369 -17.24 -6.70 -7.42
CA HIS A 369 -18.31 -5.84 -6.94
C HIS A 369 -19.48 -5.87 -7.94
N ARG A 370 -20.63 -6.29 -7.44
CA ARG A 370 -21.92 -6.28 -8.15
C ARG A 370 -22.98 -5.77 -7.18
N ILE A 371 -23.99 -6.62 -6.84
CA ILE A 371 -24.97 -6.34 -5.77
C ILE A 371 -24.31 -6.47 -4.40
N ILE A 372 -23.36 -7.40 -4.25
CA ILE A 372 -22.56 -7.64 -3.06
C ILE A 372 -21.10 -7.44 -3.43
N ALA A 373 -20.37 -6.71 -2.62
CA ALA A 373 -18.92 -6.56 -2.76
C ALA A 373 -18.23 -7.79 -2.14
N PHE A 374 -17.82 -8.70 -2.99
CA PHE A 374 -17.16 -9.94 -2.56
C PHE A 374 -15.63 -9.76 -2.51
N PRO A 375 -14.93 -10.25 -1.47
CA PRO A 375 -15.42 -11.11 -0.39
C PRO A 375 -15.84 -10.37 0.89
N PHE A 376 -15.45 -9.10 1.09
CA PHE A 376 -15.62 -8.41 2.37
C PHE A 376 -17.08 -8.15 2.71
N GLY A 377 -17.93 -7.83 1.74
CA GLY A 377 -19.36 -7.64 1.92
C GLY A 377 -20.12 -8.86 2.49
N ILE A 378 -19.51 -10.06 2.44
CA ILE A 378 -20.03 -11.28 3.09
C ILE A 378 -19.30 -11.55 4.41
N ILE A 379 -17.99 -11.40 4.42
CA ILE A 379 -17.17 -11.72 5.60
C ILE A 379 -17.45 -10.76 6.76
N CYS A 380 -17.61 -9.46 6.47
CA CYS A 380 -17.84 -8.45 7.49
C CYS A 380 -19.12 -8.70 8.31
N PRO A 381 -20.32 -8.91 7.72
CA PRO A 381 -21.52 -9.24 8.48
C PRO A 381 -21.37 -10.50 9.34
N LEU A 382 -20.77 -11.55 8.79
CA LEU A 382 -20.51 -12.77 9.53
C LEU A 382 -19.57 -12.52 10.73
N ALA A 383 -18.52 -11.71 10.53
CA ALA A 383 -17.57 -11.38 11.59
C ALA A 383 -18.20 -10.57 12.71
N LEU A 384 -18.99 -9.54 12.38
CA LEU A 384 -19.66 -8.69 13.37
C LEU A 384 -20.67 -9.49 14.21
N VAL A 385 -21.46 -10.37 13.57
CA VAL A 385 -22.32 -11.32 14.31
C VAL A 385 -21.48 -12.26 15.17
N GLY A 386 -20.33 -12.72 14.68
CA GLY A 386 -19.40 -13.57 15.44
C GLY A 386 -18.86 -12.88 16.70
N ILE A 387 -18.53 -11.60 16.61
CA ILE A 387 -18.12 -10.77 17.75
C ILE A 387 -19.25 -10.72 18.79
N ILE A 388 -20.50 -10.47 18.37
CA ILE A 388 -21.64 -10.36 19.26
C ILE A 388 -21.93 -11.68 19.98
N ILE A 389 -21.99 -12.81 19.25
CA ILE A 389 -22.33 -14.11 19.83
C ILE A 389 -21.19 -14.70 20.68
N SER A 390 -19.94 -14.29 20.43
CA SER A 390 -18.78 -14.75 21.21
C SER A 390 -18.55 -13.95 22.51
N ARG A 391 -19.39 -12.97 22.83
CA ARG A 391 -19.24 -12.06 24.00
C ARG A 391 -18.99 -12.77 25.33
N LYS A 392 -19.51 -13.98 25.53
CA LYS A 392 -19.25 -14.78 26.74
C LYS A 392 -17.78 -15.21 26.87
N LEU A 393 -17.01 -15.19 25.79
CA LEU A 393 -15.58 -15.52 25.75
C LEU A 393 -14.69 -14.27 25.82
N TRP A 394 -15.25 -13.11 26.14
CA TRP A 394 -14.59 -11.81 26.06
C TRP A 394 -13.18 -11.76 26.66
N ARG A 395 -12.96 -12.42 27.85
CA ARG A 395 -11.64 -12.47 28.51
C ARG A 395 -10.55 -13.14 27.67
N LYS A 396 -10.92 -14.17 26.88
CA LYS A 396 -9.99 -14.85 25.97
C LYS A 396 -9.75 -14.04 24.69
N LEU A 397 -10.69 -13.16 24.34
CA LEU A 397 -10.72 -12.38 23.12
C LEU A 397 -10.13 -10.97 23.28
N LEU A 398 -9.79 -10.55 24.51
CA LEU A 398 -9.30 -9.20 24.80
C LEU A 398 -8.13 -8.76 23.91
N LEU A 399 -7.17 -9.65 23.66
CA LEU A 399 -6.05 -9.34 22.77
C LEU A 399 -6.53 -9.07 21.35
N LEU A 400 -7.43 -9.90 20.82
CA LEU A 400 -7.94 -9.73 19.45
C LEU A 400 -8.86 -8.52 19.33
N TYR A 401 -9.73 -8.28 20.32
CA TYR A 401 -10.59 -7.09 20.34
C TYR A 401 -9.77 -5.81 20.39
N GLY A 402 -8.78 -5.76 21.27
CA GLY A 402 -7.92 -4.57 21.41
C GLY A 402 -7.08 -4.34 20.17
N TYR A 403 -6.51 -5.40 19.57
CA TYR A 403 -5.79 -5.29 18.30
C TYR A 403 -6.70 -4.73 17.21
N THR A 404 -7.89 -5.36 17.00
CA THR A 404 -8.84 -4.94 15.96
C THR A 404 -9.26 -3.49 16.15
N PHE A 405 -9.63 -3.10 17.38
CA PHE A 405 -10.10 -1.76 17.67
C PHE A 405 -9.00 -0.70 17.52
N LEU A 406 -7.83 -0.91 18.14
CA LEU A 406 -6.73 0.05 18.09
C LEU A 406 -6.15 0.17 16.68
N TYR A 407 -6.03 -0.94 15.95
CA TYR A 407 -5.58 -0.88 14.56
C TYR A 407 -6.59 -0.12 13.69
N MET A 408 -7.89 -0.37 13.82
CA MET A 408 -8.94 0.38 13.15
C MET A 408 -8.83 1.88 13.47
N VAL A 409 -8.70 2.25 14.75
CA VAL A 409 -8.51 3.65 15.17
C VAL A 409 -7.29 4.26 14.49
N SER A 410 -6.16 3.54 14.47
CA SER A 410 -4.92 4.02 13.83
C SER A 410 -5.08 4.29 12.33
N VAL A 411 -5.96 3.55 11.65
CA VAL A 411 -6.26 3.78 10.23
C VAL A 411 -7.23 4.96 10.05
N ILE A 412 -8.32 5.01 10.84
CA ILE A 412 -9.34 6.06 10.75
C ILE A 412 -8.77 7.45 11.08
N LEU A 413 -7.81 7.56 11.99
CA LEU A 413 -7.14 8.82 12.32
C LEU A 413 -6.37 9.43 11.13
N PHE A 414 -6.02 8.63 10.13
CA PHE A 414 -5.38 9.10 8.91
C PHE A 414 -6.38 9.10 7.75
N PHE A 415 -6.36 8.11 6.89
CA PHE A 415 -7.32 7.88 5.82
C PHE A 415 -7.50 6.39 5.56
N VAL A 416 -8.65 6.01 5.02
CA VAL A 416 -9.06 4.62 4.90
C VAL A 416 -8.99 4.15 3.45
N CYS A 417 -8.28 3.06 3.21
CA CYS A 417 -8.38 2.31 1.96
C CYS A 417 -8.37 0.80 2.24
N GLY A 418 -8.79 0.00 1.28
CA GLY A 418 -8.87 -1.46 1.38
C GLY A 418 -7.56 -2.08 1.87
N ARG A 419 -6.43 -1.64 1.32
CA ARG A 419 -5.07 -2.07 1.71
C ARG A 419 -4.79 -1.87 3.21
N TYR A 420 -5.27 -0.79 3.82
CA TYR A 420 -4.95 -0.45 5.20
C TYR A 420 -5.78 -1.19 6.23
N ARG A 421 -6.95 -1.72 5.87
CA ARG A 421 -7.74 -2.58 6.76
C ARG A 421 -7.30 -4.05 6.75
N LEU A 422 -6.49 -4.49 5.77
CA LEU A 422 -6.12 -5.90 5.59
C LEU A 422 -5.49 -6.55 6.83
N PRO A 423 -4.66 -5.91 7.66
CA PRO A 423 -4.12 -6.53 8.87
C PRO A 423 -5.18 -6.94 9.92
N VAL A 424 -6.37 -6.33 9.88
CA VAL A 424 -7.50 -6.71 10.76
C VAL A 424 -8.30 -7.89 10.20
N ILE A 425 -8.27 -8.08 8.89
CA ILE A 425 -9.08 -9.11 8.21
C ILE A 425 -8.86 -10.53 8.78
N PRO A 426 -7.65 -11.00 9.08
CA PRO A 426 -7.45 -12.33 9.66
C PRO A 426 -8.30 -12.59 10.91
N ILE A 427 -8.45 -11.57 11.75
CA ILE A 427 -9.25 -11.67 12.97
C ILE A 427 -10.74 -11.71 12.65
N LEU A 428 -11.18 -10.87 11.69
CA LEU A 428 -12.56 -10.90 11.20
C LEU A 428 -12.90 -12.24 10.57
N LEU A 429 -11.98 -12.88 9.83
CA LEU A 429 -12.17 -14.22 9.28
C LEU A 429 -12.35 -15.28 10.38
N ILE A 430 -11.64 -15.15 11.51
CA ILE A 430 -11.81 -16.03 12.66
C ILE A 430 -13.22 -15.89 13.25
N PHE A 431 -13.72 -14.67 13.41
CA PHE A 431 -15.09 -14.45 13.90
C PHE A 431 -16.15 -14.88 12.88
N ALA A 432 -15.92 -14.68 11.59
CA ALA A 432 -16.80 -15.18 10.53
C ALA A 432 -16.89 -16.71 10.55
N GLY A 433 -15.75 -17.39 10.67
CA GLY A 433 -15.69 -18.86 10.82
C GLY A 433 -16.42 -19.36 12.07
N PHE A 434 -16.32 -18.61 13.19
CA PHE A 434 -17.07 -18.91 14.40
C PHE A 434 -18.58 -18.79 14.20
N THR A 435 -19.04 -17.75 13.47
CA THR A 435 -20.47 -17.57 13.12
C THR A 435 -20.98 -18.74 12.29
N VAL A 436 -20.23 -19.15 11.27
CA VAL A 436 -20.62 -20.29 10.42
C VAL A 436 -20.70 -21.58 11.23
N ASP A 437 -19.71 -21.89 12.08
CA ASP A 437 -19.76 -23.07 12.98
C ASP A 437 -20.94 -22.98 13.96
N TYR A 438 -21.24 -21.78 14.48
CA TYR A 438 -22.38 -21.55 15.35
C TYR A 438 -23.71 -21.82 14.63
N ILE A 439 -23.90 -21.31 13.42
CA ILE A 439 -25.08 -21.57 12.57
C ILE A 439 -25.25 -23.07 12.32
N ILE A 440 -24.18 -23.75 11.89
CA ILE A 440 -24.21 -25.23 11.65
C ILE A 440 -24.65 -25.99 12.91
N ARG A 441 -24.14 -25.60 14.09
CA ARG A 441 -24.53 -26.24 15.36
C ARG A 441 -26.00 -25.95 15.70
N LYS A 442 -26.51 -24.74 15.45
CA LYS A 442 -27.91 -24.40 15.72
C LYS A 442 -28.90 -25.09 14.79
N ILE A 443 -28.52 -25.28 13.52
CA ILE A 443 -29.29 -26.12 12.57
C ILE A 443 -29.38 -27.55 13.10
N LYS A 444 -28.26 -28.19 13.47
CA LYS A 444 -28.21 -29.56 13.98
C LYS A 444 -28.99 -29.73 15.27
N SER A 445 -29.01 -28.73 16.13
CA SER A 445 -29.77 -28.77 17.40
C SER A 445 -31.21 -28.26 17.27
N ARG A 446 -31.69 -27.95 16.07
CA ARG A 446 -33.06 -27.45 15.77
C ARG A 446 -33.46 -26.22 16.59
N GLN A 447 -32.49 -25.35 16.92
CA GLN A 447 -32.73 -24.13 17.72
C GLN A 447 -33.05 -22.95 16.80
N TYR A 448 -34.20 -22.95 16.16
CA TYR A 448 -34.60 -22.06 15.10
C TYR A 448 -34.64 -20.58 15.51
N LYS A 449 -35.01 -20.25 16.77
CA LYS A 449 -35.01 -18.84 17.26
C LYS A 449 -33.62 -18.21 17.19
N PHE A 450 -32.58 -18.92 17.64
CA PHE A 450 -31.19 -18.44 17.57
C PHE A 450 -30.66 -18.42 16.14
N LEU A 451 -31.08 -19.39 15.32
CA LEU A 451 -30.74 -19.41 13.90
C LEU A 451 -31.33 -18.18 13.19
N ALA A 452 -32.62 -17.92 13.38
CA ALA A 452 -33.30 -16.75 12.82
C ALA A 452 -32.59 -15.43 13.24
N PHE A 453 -32.27 -15.28 14.52
CA PHE A 453 -31.52 -14.13 15.01
C PHE A 453 -30.20 -13.94 14.25
N CYS A 454 -29.40 -14.99 14.10
CA CYS A 454 -28.14 -14.89 13.36
C CYS A 454 -28.35 -14.54 11.89
N LEU A 455 -29.29 -15.20 11.21
CA LEU A 455 -29.54 -14.96 9.78
C LEU A 455 -30.07 -13.55 9.52
N VAL A 456 -31.03 -13.09 10.33
CA VAL A 456 -31.56 -11.72 10.24
C VAL A 456 -30.46 -10.70 10.52
N SER A 457 -29.63 -10.92 11.55
CA SER A 457 -28.52 -10.00 11.86
C SER A 457 -27.50 -9.96 10.73
N VAL A 458 -27.11 -11.11 10.14
CA VAL A 458 -26.21 -11.14 8.98
C VAL A 458 -26.81 -10.42 7.78
N LEU A 459 -28.12 -10.60 7.54
CA LEU A 459 -28.81 -9.92 6.44
C LEU A 459 -28.84 -8.40 6.63
N VAL A 460 -29.26 -7.93 7.80
CA VAL A 460 -29.35 -6.48 8.09
C VAL A 460 -27.98 -5.81 8.00
N ILE A 461 -26.97 -6.40 8.66
CA ILE A 461 -25.59 -5.87 8.57
C ILE A 461 -25.07 -5.98 7.14
N GLY A 462 -25.39 -7.08 6.43
CA GLY A 462 -25.01 -7.28 5.03
C GLY A 462 -25.55 -6.19 4.11
N ILE A 463 -26.82 -5.79 4.29
CA ILE A 463 -27.40 -4.65 3.55
C ILE A 463 -26.61 -3.37 3.84
N LEU A 464 -26.35 -3.05 5.11
CA LEU A 464 -25.64 -1.83 5.50
C LEU A 464 -24.20 -1.79 4.96
N VAL A 465 -23.48 -2.90 5.04
CA VAL A 465 -22.08 -3.02 4.58
C VAL A 465 -21.95 -2.92 3.06
N ASN A 466 -22.97 -3.38 2.32
CA ASN A 466 -22.97 -3.38 0.85
C ASN A 466 -23.63 -2.12 0.24
N VAL A 467 -24.03 -1.13 1.06
CA VAL A 467 -24.34 0.19 0.53
C VAL A 467 -23.05 0.79 -0.03
N ASN A 468 -23.07 1.15 -1.31
CA ASN A 468 -21.91 1.75 -1.96
C ASN A 468 -21.70 3.19 -1.47
N ILE A 469 -20.94 3.34 -0.38
CA ILE A 469 -20.61 4.64 0.21
C ILE A 469 -19.25 5.13 -0.28
N GLY A 470 -18.33 4.19 -0.54
CA GLY A 470 -16.93 4.47 -0.77
C GLY A 470 -16.41 4.06 -2.16
N GLY A 471 -17.31 3.76 -3.11
CA GLY A 471 -16.98 3.17 -4.41
C GLY A 471 -15.77 3.79 -5.10
N THR A 472 -15.19 3.04 -6.00
CA THR A 472 -14.09 3.47 -6.86
C THR A 472 -14.49 4.73 -7.60
N THR A 473 -13.73 5.82 -7.46
CA THR A 473 -13.97 7.07 -8.18
C THR A 473 -13.61 6.91 -9.65
N ASP A 474 -14.20 7.73 -10.52
CA ASP A 474 -13.84 7.77 -11.93
C ASP A 474 -12.34 8.02 -12.09
N ARG A 475 -11.77 8.91 -11.31
CA ARG A 475 -10.34 9.19 -11.27
C ARG A 475 -9.49 7.94 -10.95
N ASN A 476 -9.89 7.10 -10.00
CA ASN A 476 -9.14 5.87 -9.69
C ASN A 476 -9.29 4.83 -10.79
N ARG A 477 -10.44 4.78 -11.46
CA ARG A 477 -10.65 3.93 -12.65
C ARG A 477 -9.79 4.41 -13.82
N ALA A 478 -9.81 5.70 -14.13
CA ALA A 478 -8.97 6.29 -15.18
C ALA A 478 -7.48 6.03 -14.90
N ARG A 479 -7.01 6.22 -13.67
CA ARG A 479 -5.62 5.93 -13.29
C ARG A 479 -5.22 4.48 -13.48
N ALA A 480 -6.09 3.52 -13.17
CA ALA A 480 -5.78 2.11 -13.40
C ALA A 480 -5.53 1.83 -14.90
N HIS A 481 -6.32 2.46 -15.78
CA HIS A 481 -6.10 2.41 -17.23
C HIS A 481 -4.80 3.12 -17.65
N ILE A 482 -4.47 4.27 -17.06
CA ILE A 482 -3.20 4.98 -17.34
C ILE A 482 -1.99 4.10 -16.97
N TYR A 483 -1.99 3.47 -15.79
CA TYR A 483 -0.92 2.55 -15.42
C TYR A 483 -0.89 1.31 -16.32
N GLY A 484 -2.04 0.79 -16.72
CA GLY A 484 -2.15 -0.26 -17.72
C GLY A 484 -1.53 0.12 -19.06
N ALA A 485 -1.84 1.32 -19.54
CA ALA A 485 -1.27 1.87 -20.78
C ALA A 485 0.27 1.98 -20.70
N ARG A 486 0.80 2.52 -19.62
CA ARG A 486 2.25 2.62 -19.38
C ARG A 486 2.91 1.24 -19.30
N ALA A 487 2.26 0.28 -18.66
CA ALA A 487 2.76 -1.08 -18.60
C ALA A 487 2.78 -1.73 -19.99
N TYR A 488 1.76 -1.53 -20.81
CA TYR A 488 1.77 -2.00 -22.20
C TYR A 488 2.82 -1.28 -23.06
N GLN A 489 2.99 0.03 -22.87
CA GLN A 489 4.03 0.80 -23.55
C GLN A 489 5.43 0.31 -23.20
N SER A 490 5.69 -0.01 -21.93
CA SER A 490 7.01 -0.49 -21.47
C SER A 490 7.43 -1.84 -22.11
N ILE A 491 6.48 -2.62 -22.60
CA ILE A 491 6.74 -3.88 -23.33
C ILE A 491 6.56 -3.73 -24.84
N GLY A 492 6.42 -2.50 -25.36
CA GLY A 492 6.28 -2.21 -26.79
C GLY A 492 4.92 -2.54 -27.40
N ASN A 493 3.91 -2.87 -26.58
CA ASN A 493 2.55 -3.13 -27.07
C ASN A 493 1.75 -1.82 -27.17
N TYR A 494 2.12 -0.98 -28.13
CA TYR A 494 1.54 0.35 -28.31
C TYR A 494 0.05 0.34 -28.63
N GLN A 495 -0.44 -0.66 -29.35
CA GLN A 495 -1.88 -0.76 -29.66
C GLN A 495 -2.73 -0.96 -28.40
N SER A 496 -2.29 -1.83 -27.49
CA SER A 496 -2.94 -2.01 -26.20
C SER A 496 -2.80 -0.76 -25.33
N ALA A 497 -1.65 -0.08 -25.36
CA ALA A 497 -1.45 1.19 -24.63
C ALA A 497 -2.43 2.27 -25.11
N VAL A 498 -2.59 2.45 -26.44
CA VAL A 498 -3.59 3.38 -27.02
C VAL A 498 -5.01 3.06 -26.54
N LYS A 499 -5.37 1.77 -26.52
CA LYS A 499 -6.69 1.36 -26.03
C LYS A 499 -6.90 1.77 -24.57
N GLU A 500 -5.96 1.47 -23.71
CA GLU A 500 -6.04 1.79 -22.28
C GLU A 500 -6.07 3.31 -22.04
N TYR A 501 -5.24 4.11 -22.73
CA TYR A 501 -5.33 5.57 -22.62
C TYR A 501 -6.67 6.13 -23.11
N LYS A 502 -7.24 5.58 -24.16
CA LYS A 502 -8.57 5.99 -24.62
C LYS A 502 -9.65 5.65 -23.60
N GLU A 503 -9.62 4.46 -22.99
CA GLU A 503 -10.54 4.09 -21.92
C GLU A 503 -10.38 5.05 -20.71
N ALA A 504 -9.16 5.48 -20.38
CA ALA A 504 -8.94 6.49 -19.34
C ALA A 504 -9.58 7.85 -19.71
N ILE A 505 -9.40 8.30 -20.96
CA ILE A 505 -9.96 9.57 -21.48
C ILE A 505 -11.49 9.50 -21.60
N GLU A 506 -12.08 8.34 -21.89
CA GLU A 506 -13.54 8.16 -21.85
C GLU A 506 -14.10 8.36 -20.44
N ILE A 507 -13.36 7.97 -19.41
CA ILE A 507 -13.75 8.15 -18.00
C ILE A 507 -13.51 9.60 -17.55
N GLU A 508 -12.31 10.15 -17.81
CA GLU A 508 -11.91 11.52 -17.49
C GLU A 508 -11.39 12.24 -18.75
N PRO A 509 -12.24 12.94 -19.51
CA PRO A 509 -11.87 13.52 -20.82
C PRO A 509 -10.78 14.60 -20.78
N GLU A 510 -10.54 15.19 -19.62
CA GLU A 510 -9.56 16.26 -19.41
C GLU A 510 -8.35 15.80 -18.59
N ASP A 511 -8.17 14.48 -18.41
CA ASP A 511 -7.00 13.97 -17.67
C ASP A 511 -5.71 14.24 -18.44
N ILE A 512 -4.88 15.10 -17.85
CA ILE A 512 -3.61 15.57 -18.43
C ILE A 512 -2.65 14.39 -18.67
N GLU A 513 -2.60 13.46 -17.72
CA GLU A 513 -1.66 12.34 -17.76
C GLU A 513 -2.02 11.32 -18.85
N ALA A 514 -3.32 11.07 -19.04
CA ALA A 514 -3.82 10.21 -20.09
C ALA A 514 -3.60 10.82 -21.48
N LEU A 515 -3.91 12.10 -21.66
CA LEU A 515 -3.70 12.80 -22.94
C LEU A 515 -2.21 12.92 -23.30
N HIS A 516 -1.35 13.23 -22.32
CA HIS A 516 0.10 13.29 -22.50
C HIS A 516 0.64 11.92 -22.92
N GLY A 517 0.31 10.84 -22.17
CA GLY A 517 0.75 9.50 -22.51
C GLY A 517 0.25 9.02 -23.88
N LEU A 518 -1.01 9.31 -24.24
CA LEU A 518 -1.55 8.96 -25.54
C LEU A 518 -0.80 9.69 -26.69
N GLY A 519 -0.48 10.97 -26.48
CA GLY A 519 0.31 11.74 -27.44
C GLY A 519 1.68 11.11 -27.68
N ILE A 520 2.40 10.72 -26.63
CA ILE A 520 3.70 10.05 -26.71
C ILE A 520 3.57 8.69 -27.44
N VAL A 521 2.59 7.88 -27.09
CA VAL A 521 2.40 6.57 -27.75
C VAL A 521 2.12 6.73 -29.24
N TYR A 522 1.34 7.73 -29.66
CA TYR A 522 1.16 8.01 -31.08
C TYR A 522 2.46 8.45 -31.77
N MET A 523 3.34 9.18 -31.08
CA MET A 523 4.68 9.50 -31.59
C MET A 523 5.53 8.23 -31.74
N ASP A 524 5.54 7.34 -30.77
CA ASP A 524 6.26 6.05 -30.80
C ASP A 524 5.76 5.16 -31.98
N MET A 525 4.48 5.29 -32.36
CA MET A 525 3.88 4.61 -33.52
C MET A 525 4.09 5.35 -34.85
N ASN A 526 4.73 6.52 -34.86
CA ASN A 526 4.85 7.44 -36.00
C ASN A 526 3.49 7.97 -36.55
N GLU A 527 2.44 7.94 -35.74
CA GLU A 527 1.10 8.45 -36.05
C GLU A 527 1.01 9.96 -35.72
N PHE A 528 1.88 10.76 -36.39
CA PHE A 528 2.11 12.17 -36.05
C PHE A 528 0.84 13.04 -36.11
N ASN A 529 -0.11 12.75 -37.00
CA ASN A 529 -1.37 13.50 -37.07
C ASN A 529 -2.22 13.30 -35.79
N LEU A 530 -2.28 12.08 -35.27
CA LEU A 530 -3.01 11.77 -34.04
C LEU A 530 -2.28 12.31 -32.82
N ALA A 531 -0.94 12.26 -32.81
CA ALA A 531 -0.11 12.86 -31.78
C ALA A 531 -0.37 14.36 -31.69
N GLU A 532 -0.33 15.08 -32.83
CA GLU A 532 -0.56 16.52 -32.89
C GLU A 532 -1.94 16.91 -32.37
N GLN A 533 -3.00 16.22 -32.82
CA GLN A 533 -4.36 16.47 -32.36
C GLN A 533 -4.49 16.27 -30.83
N THR A 534 -3.89 15.19 -30.32
CA THR A 534 -3.96 14.84 -28.90
C THR A 534 -3.20 15.86 -28.04
N LEU A 535 -1.96 16.19 -28.43
CA LEU A 535 -1.13 17.15 -27.70
C LEU A 535 -1.68 18.58 -27.78
N LYS A 536 -2.25 18.98 -28.92
CA LYS A 536 -2.95 20.29 -29.04
C LYS A 536 -4.19 20.35 -28.17
N LYS A 537 -4.97 19.24 -28.06
CA LYS A 537 -6.05 19.16 -27.09
C LYS A 537 -5.53 19.33 -25.67
N LEU A 538 -4.42 18.68 -25.32
CA LEU A 538 -3.79 18.80 -24.01
C LEU A 538 -3.35 20.24 -23.70
N VAL A 539 -2.69 20.90 -24.64
CA VAL A 539 -2.29 22.33 -24.52
C VAL A 539 -3.52 23.22 -24.35
N GLY A 540 -4.63 22.92 -25.05
CA GLY A 540 -5.88 23.65 -24.87
C GLY A 540 -6.47 23.54 -23.46
N ILE A 541 -6.33 22.38 -22.83
CA ILE A 541 -6.82 22.11 -21.46
C ILE A 541 -5.83 22.69 -20.41
N ALA A 542 -4.54 22.50 -20.62
CA ALA A 542 -3.47 22.88 -19.70
C ALA A 542 -2.37 23.71 -20.40
N PRO A 543 -2.62 24.99 -20.72
CA PRO A 543 -1.66 25.82 -21.46
C PRO A 543 -0.33 26.07 -20.73
N SER A 544 -0.32 25.92 -19.41
CA SER A 544 0.87 26.08 -18.57
C SER A 544 1.59 24.75 -18.27
N TYR A 545 1.24 23.67 -18.97
CA TYR A 545 1.90 22.37 -18.80
C TYR A 545 3.09 22.25 -19.77
N ALA A 546 4.29 22.66 -19.33
CA ALA A 546 5.51 22.69 -20.12
C ALA A 546 5.85 21.36 -20.84
N PRO A 547 5.62 20.15 -20.26
CA PRO A 547 5.85 18.90 -20.98
C PRO A 547 5.03 18.72 -22.25
N ALA A 548 3.80 19.24 -22.34
CA ALA A 548 2.99 19.14 -23.55
C ALA A 548 3.62 19.93 -24.72
N HIS A 549 4.11 21.12 -24.45
CA HIS A 549 4.85 21.93 -25.45
C HIS A 549 6.16 21.26 -25.85
N PHE A 550 6.87 20.66 -24.89
CA PHE A 550 8.07 19.89 -25.18
C PHE A 550 7.79 18.71 -26.11
N GLU A 551 6.73 17.94 -25.89
CA GLU A 551 6.39 16.80 -26.76
C GLU A 551 5.89 17.26 -28.14
N LEU A 552 5.16 18.39 -28.24
CA LEU A 552 4.83 18.99 -29.53
C LEU A 552 6.09 19.39 -30.31
N GLY A 553 7.05 20.02 -29.63
CA GLY A 553 8.35 20.35 -30.20
C GLY A 553 9.10 19.12 -30.70
N SER A 554 9.13 18.05 -29.89
CA SER A 554 9.76 16.77 -30.24
C SER A 554 9.09 16.11 -31.45
N MET A 555 7.77 16.17 -31.52
CA MET A 555 7.01 15.70 -32.68
C MET A 555 7.34 16.49 -33.96
N TYR A 556 7.44 17.83 -33.86
CA TYR A 556 7.82 18.66 -34.99
C TYR A 556 9.26 18.41 -35.45
N VAL A 557 10.19 18.13 -34.52
CA VAL A 557 11.55 17.68 -34.86
C VAL A 557 11.52 16.38 -35.66
N ALA A 558 10.71 15.40 -35.25
CA ALA A 558 10.58 14.12 -35.96
C ALA A 558 10.02 14.31 -37.39
N GLN A 559 9.23 15.35 -37.62
CA GLN A 559 8.71 15.73 -38.94
C GLN A 559 9.66 16.64 -39.73
N GLY A 560 10.81 17.05 -39.17
CA GLY A 560 11.73 18.01 -39.80
C GLY A 560 11.25 19.48 -39.79
N LYS A 561 10.18 19.78 -39.04
CA LYS A 561 9.61 21.14 -38.89
C LYS A 561 10.31 21.89 -37.76
N TYR A 562 11.58 22.24 -38.01
CA TYR A 562 12.44 22.84 -36.98
C TYR A 562 11.98 24.21 -36.46
N PRO A 563 11.43 25.14 -37.31
CA PRO A 563 10.93 26.42 -36.81
C PRO A 563 9.74 26.26 -35.83
N GLU A 564 8.82 25.36 -36.13
CA GLU A 564 7.67 25.04 -35.27
C GLU A 564 8.14 24.39 -33.95
N ALA A 565 9.13 23.49 -34.02
CA ALA A 565 9.72 22.85 -32.86
C ALA A 565 10.37 23.85 -31.92
N GLU A 566 11.12 24.83 -32.47
CA GLU A 566 11.75 25.87 -31.70
C GLU A 566 10.74 26.71 -30.91
N ASN A 567 9.64 27.11 -31.55
CA ASN A 567 8.58 27.88 -30.92
C ASN A 567 7.97 27.15 -29.72
N GLU A 568 7.75 25.84 -29.86
CA GLU A 568 7.19 25.01 -28.78
C GLU A 568 8.21 24.84 -27.64
N TYR A 569 9.49 24.60 -27.91
CA TYR A 569 10.53 24.52 -26.88
C TYR A 569 10.72 25.83 -26.12
N GLU A 570 10.68 26.97 -26.84
CA GLU A 570 10.72 28.29 -26.21
C GLU A 570 9.51 28.55 -25.32
N THR A 571 8.34 28.07 -25.73
CA THR A 571 7.12 28.14 -24.91
C THR A 571 7.27 27.29 -23.65
N ALA A 572 7.78 26.07 -23.78
CA ALA A 572 8.08 25.21 -22.64
C ALA A 572 9.06 25.88 -21.66
N LEU A 573 10.11 26.53 -22.16
CA LEU A 573 11.11 27.25 -21.34
C LEU A 573 10.58 28.54 -20.72
N LYS A 574 9.59 29.19 -21.33
CA LYS A 574 8.90 30.34 -20.71
C LYS A 574 8.03 29.89 -19.53
N ILE A 575 7.40 28.71 -19.63
CA ILE A 575 6.56 28.13 -18.57
C ILE A 575 7.45 27.61 -17.45
N ASP A 576 8.47 26.80 -17.78
CA ASP A 576 9.46 26.29 -16.84
C ASP A 576 10.88 26.65 -17.27
N PRO A 577 11.44 27.72 -16.70
CA PRO A 577 12.80 28.18 -17.04
C PRO A 577 13.92 27.17 -16.70
N ASN A 578 13.64 26.17 -15.88
CA ASN A 578 14.59 25.13 -15.47
C ASN A 578 14.38 23.80 -16.19
N PHE A 579 13.56 23.76 -17.23
CA PHE A 579 13.31 22.53 -17.99
C PHE A 579 14.52 22.18 -18.86
N GLU A 580 15.51 21.48 -18.29
CA GLU A 580 16.77 21.12 -18.92
C GLU A 580 16.58 20.46 -20.29
N ARG A 581 15.67 19.48 -20.40
CA ARG A 581 15.41 18.77 -21.66
C ARG A 581 14.98 19.72 -22.78
N ALA A 582 14.10 20.67 -22.48
CA ALA A 582 13.65 21.65 -23.47
C ALA A 582 14.81 22.59 -23.90
N ALA A 583 15.68 22.97 -22.97
CA ALA A 583 16.86 23.78 -23.29
C ALA A 583 17.84 23.01 -24.19
N VAL A 584 18.11 21.75 -23.93
CA VAL A 584 18.97 20.89 -24.75
C VAL A 584 18.41 20.75 -26.16
N TRP A 585 17.12 20.41 -26.29
CA TRP A 585 16.51 20.22 -27.60
C TRP A 585 16.35 21.51 -28.37
N SER A 586 16.09 22.67 -27.73
CA SER A 586 16.12 23.97 -28.36
C SER A 586 17.51 24.27 -28.93
N ALA A 587 18.60 23.97 -28.19
CA ALA A 587 19.96 24.14 -28.68
C ALA A 587 20.23 23.28 -29.94
N LEU A 588 19.84 22.00 -29.90
CA LEU A 588 19.99 21.10 -31.05
C LEU A 588 19.19 21.55 -32.28
N VAL A 589 18.01 22.11 -32.09
CA VAL A 589 17.17 22.65 -33.17
C VAL A 589 17.87 23.89 -33.81
N TYR A 590 18.46 24.77 -33.02
CA TYR A 590 19.23 25.89 -33.57
C TYR A 590 20.47 25.45 -34.35
N GLU A 591 21.15 24.37 -33.92
CA GLU A 591 22.23 23.76 -34.73
C GLU A 591 21.69 23.30 -36.12
N LYS A 592 20.53 22.59 -36.13
CA LYS A 592 19.90 22.15 -37.37
C LYS A 592 19.42 23.27 -38.29
N LEU A 593 19.03 24.40 -37.70
CA LEU A 593 18.66 25.64 -38.42
C LEU A 593 19.86 26.43 -38.93
N GLY A 594 21.10 25.99 -38.65
CA GLY A 594 22.31 26.71 -39.02
C GLY A 594 22.50 28.05 -38.28
N GLN A 595 22.03 28.14 -37.04
CA GLN A 595 22.12 29.35 -36.21
C GLN A 595 23.03 29.12 -34.99
N PRO A 596 24.38 29.03 -35.19
CA PRO A 596 25.31 28.60 -34.16
C PRO A 596 25.37 29.56 -32.96
N ASP A 597 25.19 30.86 -33.17
CA ASP A 597 25.21 31.85 -32.09
C ASP A 597 24.00 31.69 -31.15
N LYS A 598 22.85 31.32 -31.66
CA LYS A 598 21.69 31.03 -30.83
C LYS A 598 21.83 29.66 -30.15
N ALA A 599 22.35 28.67 -30.85
CA ALA A 599 22.66 27.37 -30.27
C ALA A 599 23.61 27.49 -29.07
N LEU A 600 24.69 28.30 -29.23
CA LEU A 600 25.63 28.54 -28.14
C LEU A 600 24.96 29.14 -26.90
N LYS A 601 24.11 30.16 -27.06
CA LYS A 601 23.35 30.76 -25.94
C LYS A 601 22.45 29.72 -25.24
N LYS A 602 21.87 28.80 -25.99
CA LYS A 602 21.04 27.73 -25.39
C LYS A 602 21.88 26.69 -24.66
N TRP A 603 23.05 26.32 -25.19
CA TRP A 603 23.99 25.45 -24.47
C TRP A 603 24.53 26.10 -23.19
N GLU A 604 24.80 27.41 -23.21
CA GLU A 604 25.13 28.15 -21.99
C GLU A 604 23.98 28.14 -20.98
N ARG A 605 22.73 28.27 -21.45
CA ARG A 605 21.54 28.11 -20.58
C ARG A 605 21.44 26.71 -19.96
N VAL A 606 21.74 25.64 -20.71
CA VAL A 606 21.79 24.28 -20.17
C VAL A 606 22.78 24.18 -19.02
N LEU A 607 23.96 24.77 -19.12
CA LEU A 607 24.96 24.81 -18.04
C LEU A 607 24.53 25.66 -16.84
N GLN A 608 23.70 26.69 -17.04
CA GLN A 608 23.10 27.43 -15.92
C GLN A 608 22.11 26.57 -15.13
N ILE A 609 21.35 25.72 -15.83
CA ILE A 609 20.38 24.81 -15.22
C ILE A 609 21.11 23.61 -14.58
N ASN A 610 22.03 23.00 -15.32
CA ASN A 610 22.80 21.83 -14.90
C ASN A 610 24.29 22.01 -15.23
N PRO A 611 25.09 22.51 -14.27
CA PRO A 611 26.53 22.75 -14.47
C PRO A 611 27.34 21.50 -14.84
N ASP A 612 26.81 20.31 -14.60
CA ASP A 612 27.49 19.04 -14.87
C ASP A 612 27.09 18.38 -16.19
N ASN A 613 26.25 19.03 -17.00
CA ASN A 613 25.85 18.51 -18.31
C ASN A 613 27.04 18.42 -19.27
N GLN A 614 27.54 17.22 -19.51
CA GLN A 614 28.72 16.95 -20.33
C GLN A 614 28.49 17.27 -21.81
N GLN A 615 27.30 17.06 -22.33
CA GLN A 615 26.94 17.37 -23.71
C GLN A 615 27.05 18.88 -23.97
N ALA A 616 26.53 19.70 -23.06
CA ALA A 616 26.61 21.16 -23.18
C ALA A 616 28.06 21.65 -23.10
N LYS A 617 28.88 21.07 -22.19
CA LYS A 617 30.33 21.39 -22.11
C LYS A 617 31.03 21.12 -23.43
N SER A 618 30.87 19.92 -23.99
CA SER A 618 31.50 19.52 -25.26
C SER A 618 31.05 20.42 -26.42
N LYS A 619 29.75 20.71 -26.51
CA LYS A 619 29.19 21.54 -27.59
C LYS A 619 29.66 22.98 -27.56
N ILE A 620 29.81 23.59 -26.40
CA ILE A 620 30.37 24.94 -26.24
C ILE A 620 31.83 24.96 -26.67
N GLU A 621 32.62 23.94 -26.32
CA GLU A 621 34.04 23.85 -26.74
C GLU A 621 34.16 23.69 -28.26
N GLU A 622 33.35 22.80 -28.90
CA GLU A 622 33.32 22.67 -30.37
C GLU A 622 33.05 23.99 -31.09
N VAL A 623 32.05 24.76 -30.62
CA VAL A 623 31.69 26.06 -31.23
C VAL A 623 32.78 27.10 -31.03
N LYS A 624 33.50 27.08 -29.88
CA LYS A 624 34.61 27.98 -29.62
C LYS A 624 35.85 27.67 -30.49
N GLN A 625 36.16 26.37 -30.63
CA GLN A 625 37.30 25.94 -31.49
C GLN A 625 37.01 26.14 -32.98
N GLY A 626 35.78 26.07 -33.45
CA GLY A 626 35.41 26.33 -34.83
C GLY A 626 35.28 27.82 -35.20
N LYS A 627 35.45 28.74 -34.22
CA LYS A 627 35.53 30.20 -34.41
C LYS A 627 36.96 30.71 -34.42
N GLU A 628 37.99 29.91 -34.07
CA GLU A 628 39.41 30.13 -34.27
C GLU A 628 39.86 29.58 -35.64
#